data_adca331ac0888b9c4992f6520430caee
#
_entry.id   adca331ac0888b9c4992f6520430caee
#
_cell.length_a   1.000
_cell.length_b   1.000
_cell.length_c   1.000
_cell.angle_alpha   90.00
_cell.angle_beta   90.00
_cell.angle_gamma   90.00
#
_symmetry.space_group_name_H-M   'P 1'
#
loop_
_entity.id
_entity.type
_entity.pdbx_description
1 polymer ?
#
loop_
_entity_poly.entity_id
_entity_poly.type
_entity_poly.pdbx_seq_one_letter_code
_entity_poly.pdbx_strand_id
1 'polypeptide(L)'
;TQVPFQLVVLDNHPDNMRFPFGMHCGSWVNAASKLPQISHIHVLGITSSDIGLGHAWENHWRPLLGGRLTYWCMDVDVSWGHRLGMGHAFRRFEHPEALVAAFAAEQAKSPQPAYLSIDKDVFAEDVARSNWDQGRFQLEDALVVIEALRAGGLVGSDITGEVSLATYQSRFKRWLSSLD
;
A
#
# COMPACT_ATOMS: atom_id res chain seq x y z
N THR A 1 -16.90 -19.00 12.20
CA THR A 1 -16.85 -17.59 11.69
C THR A 1 -15.49 -17.03 12.03
N GLN A 2 -14.64 -16.79 11.03
CA GLN A 2 -13.36 -16.12 11.26
C GLN A 2 -13.66 -14.66 11.61
N VAL A 3 -12.99 -14.14 12.63
CA VAL A 3 -13.08 -12.72 13.00
C VAL A 3 -12.50 -11.91 11.85
N PRO A 4 -13.21 -10.88 11.35
CA PRO A 4 -12.65 -9.99 10.34
C PRO A 4 -11.39 -9.29 10.85
N PHE A 5 -10.45 -9.03 9.95
CA PHE A 5 -9.20 -8.31 10.26
C PHE A 5 -8.95 -7.20 9.22
N GLN A 6 -8.14 -6.22 9.59
CA GLN A 6 -7.65 -5.22 8.66
C GLN A 6 -6.38 -5.71 7.96
N LEU A 7 -6.18 -5.31 6.71
CA LEU A 7 -4.93 -5.50 5.98
C LEU A 7 -4.15 -4.19 6.01
N VAL A 8 -2.95 -4.23 6.56
CA VAL A 8 -2.02 -3.10 6.59
C VAL A 8 -0.86 -3.43 5.67
N VAL A 9 -0.64 -2.60 4.67
CA VAL A 9 0.42 -2.75 3.67
C VAL A 9 1.38 -1.58 3.82
N LEU A 10 2.65 -1.85 4.03
CA LEU A 10 3.72 -0.86 3.91
C LEU A 10 4.27 -1.01 2.49
N ASP A 11 4.09 0.04 1.67
CA ASP A 11 4.36 -0.04 0.24
C ASP A 11 4.50 1.38 -0.35
N ASN A 12 5.43 1.54 -1.28
CA ASN A 12 5.56 2.78 -2.03
C ASN A 12 4.50 2.93 -3.13
N HIS A 13 3.82 1.84 -3.49
CA HIS A 13 2.82 1.78 -4.55
C HIS A 13 1.42 1.48 -4.02
N PRO A 14 0.34 1.83 -4.75
CA PRO A 14 -1.04 1.58 -4.31
C PRO A 14 -1.48 0.12 -4.45
N ASP A 15 -0.85 -0.64 -5.33
CA ASP A 15 -1.13 -2.03 -5.72
C ASP A 15 -2.62 -2.32 -6.00
N ASN A 16 -3.33 -1.28 -6.42
CA ASN A 16 -4.76 -1.26 -6.72
C ASN A 16 -5.02 -0.93 -8.19
N MET A 17 -4.02 -1.16 -9.05
CA MET A 17 -4.07 -0.81 -10.46
C MET A 17 -4.97 -1.75 -11.26
N ARG A 18 -5.52 -1.22 -12.36
CA ARG A 18 -6.28 -1.99 -13.33
C ARG A 18 -5.33 -2.75 -14.23
N PHE A 19 -5.54 -4.05 -14.32
CA PHE A 19 -4.76 -4.90 -15.18
C PHE A 19 -5.65 -5.91 -15.92
N PRO A 20 -5.62 -5.94 -17.27
CA PRO A 20 -6.56 -6.74 -18.05
C PRO A 20 -6.25 -8.25 -18.07
N PHE A 21 -5.03 -8.65 -17.72
CA PHE A 21 -4.55 -10.03 -17.88
C PHE A 21 -4.46 -10.82 -16.56
N GLY A 22 -5.25 -10.46 -15.57
CA GLY A 22 -5.30 -11.16 -14.29
C GLY A 22 -4.72 -10.35 -13.14
N MET A 23 -4.23 -11.01 -12.09
CA MET A 23 -3.63 -10.39 -10.92
C MET A 23 -2.11 -10.38 -11.07
N HIS A 24 -1.49 -9.26 -10.76
CA HIS A 24 -0.03 -9.10 -10.66
C HIS A 24 0.32 -8.26 -9.40
N CYS A 25 1.62 -7.99 -9.16
CA CYS A 25 2.06 -7.22 -7.99
C CYS A 25 1.28 -5.91 -7.82
N GLY A 26 1.24 -5.03 -8.81
CA GLY A 26 0.53 -3.75 -8.74
C GLY A 26 -1.01 -3.81 -8.72
N SER A 27 -1.65 -4.99 -8.58
CA SER A 27 -3.12 -5.11 -8.61
C SER A 27 -3.73 -6.00 -7.52
N TRP A 28 -2.91 -6.58 -6.64
CA TRP A 28 -3.38 -7.55 -5.66
C TRP A 28 -4.23 -6.92 -4.53
N VAL A 29 -3.99 -5.66 -4.19
CA VAL A 29 -4.78 -4.91 -3.18
C VAL A 29 -6.25 -4.81 -3.60
N ASN A 30 -6.53 -4.61 -4.91
CA ASN A 30 -7.90 -4.66 -5.41
C ASN A 30 -8.54 -6.04 -5.24
N ALA A 31 -7.78 -7.13 -5.43
CA ALA A 31 -8.28 -8.47 -5.19
C ALA A 31 -8.57 -8.70 -3.69
N ALA A 32 -7.65 -8.29 -2.83
CA ALA A 32 -7.80 -8.35 -1.38
C ALA A 32 -9.04 -7.56 -0.89
N SER A 33 -9.33 -6.40 -1.49
CA SER A 33 -10.48 -5.58 -1.12
C SER A 33 -11.85 -6.26 -1.31
N LYS A 34 -11.91 -7.33 -2.08
CA LYS A 34 -13.13 -8.11 -2.35
C LYS A 34 -13.34 -9.25 -1.36
N LEU A 35 -12.34 -9.57 -0.55
CA LEU A 35 -12.40 -10.66 0.41
C LEU A 35 -13.26 -10.26 1.62
N PRO A 36 -14.27 -11.07 2.01
CA PRO A 36 -15.19 -10.69 3.08
C PRO A 36 -14.55 -10.66 4.47
N GLN A 37 -13.44 -11.39 4.67
CA GLN A 37 -12.69 -11.41 5.92
C GLN A 37 -11.83 -10.16 6.14
N ILE A 38 -11.55 -9.37 5.10
CA ILE A 38 -10.81 -8.12 5.24
C ILE A 38 -11.81 -6.99 5.52
N SER A 39 -11.74 -6.40 6.70
CA SER A 39 -12.64 -5.31 7.12
C SER A 39 -12.26 -3.99 6.47
N HIS A 40 -10.98 -3.68 6.37
CA HIS A 40 -10.43 -2.47 5.78
C HIS A 40 -8.99 -2.71 5.31
N ILE A 41 -8.52 -1.91 4.36
CA ILE A 41 -7.15 -1.95 3.86
C ILE A 41 -6.52 -0.56 4.02
N HIS A 42 -5.34 -0.52 4.62
CA HIS A 42 -4.47 0.64 4.67
C HIS A 42 -3.22 0.37 3.86
N VAL A 43 -2.87 1.24 2.91
CA VAL A 43 -1.57 1.23 2.22
C VAL A 43 -0.80 2.47 2.68
N LEU A 44 0.31 2.26 3.39
CA LEU A 44 1.10 3.28 4.05
C LEU A 44 2.46 3.46 3.37
N GLY A 45 2.86 4.70 3.19
CA GLY A 45 4.19 5.05 2.71
C GLY A 45 4.25 5.47 1.25
N ILE A 46 3.10 5.57 0.56
CA ILE A 46 3.05 5.85 -0.88
C ILE A 46 3.67 7.21 -1.19
N THR A 47 4.73 7.19 -2.01
CA THR A 47 5.30 8.38 -2.65
C THR A 47 5.26 8.29 -4.18
N SER A 48 4.90 7.12 -4.72
CA SER A 48 4.74 6.90 -6.16
C SER A 48 3.67 7.82 -6.76
N SER A 49 3.94 8.32 -7.96
CA SER A 49 2.99 9.12 -8.75
C SER A 49 1.74 8.35 -9.19
N ASP A 50 1.68 7.03 -8.97
CA ASP A 50 0.59 6.14 -9.40
C ASP A 50 -0.78 6.50 -8.80
N ILE A 51 -0.79 7.23 -7.69
CA ILE A 51 -2.00 7.78 -7.09
C ILE A 51 -2.28 9.24 -7.49
N GLY A 52 -1.40 9.86 -8.28
CA GLY A 52 -1.57 11.22 -8.79
C GLY A 52 -2.63 11.33 -9.89
N LEU A 53 -2.98 12.56 -10.26
CA LEU A 53 -4.04 12.84 -11.25
C LEU A 53 -3.77 12.14 -12.60
N GLY A 54 -2.52 12.11 -13.07
CA GLY A 54 -2.13 11.50 -14.36
C GLY A 54 -2.43 9.99 -14.43
N HIS A 55 -2.37 9.31 -13.29
CA HIS A 55 -2.54 7.86 -13.15
C HIS A 55 -3.85 7.48 -12.42
N ALA A 56 -4.67 8.47 -12.06
CA ALA A 56 -5.90 8.25 -11.30
C ALA A 56 -6.85 7.23 -11.96
N TRP A 57 -6.93 7.21 -13.30
CA TRP A 57 -7.76 6.29 -14.09
C TRP A 57 -7.27 4.84 -14.05
N GLU A 58 -6.01 4.60 -13.73
CA GLU A 58 -5.39 3.28 -13.62
C GLU A 58 -5.80 2.57 -12.34
N ASN A 59 -6.20 3.32 -11.32
CA ASN A 59 -6.63 2.77 -10.05
C ASN A 59 -8.10 2.30 -10.07
N HIS A 60 -8.42 1.27 -9.29
CA HIS A 60 -9.79 0.87 -9.02
C HIS A 60 -10.42 1.81 -7.98
N TRP A 61 -11.39 2.62 -8.37
CA TRP A 61 -12.04 3.60 -7.49
C TRP A 61 -13.05 2.99 -6.51
N ARG A 62 -13.61 1.82 -6.84
CA ARG A 62 -14.67 1.21 -6.03
C ARG A 62 -14.28 0.99 -4.56
N PRO A 63 -13.10 0.42 -4.22
CA PRO A 63 -12.70 0.28 -2.82
C PRO A 63 -12.43 1.62 -2.14
N LEU A 64 -11.95 2.64 -2.86
CA LEU A 64 -11.73 4.00 -2.36
C LEU A 64 -13.06 4.69 -2.05
N LEU A 65 -13.99 4.73 -3.01
CA LEU A 65 -15.33 5.30 -2.83
C LEU A 65 -16.14 4.61 -1.74
N GLY A 66 -16.00 3.29 -1.64
CA GLY A 66 -16.71 2.47 -0.66
C GLY A 66 -16.10 2.49 0.75
N GLY A 67 -15.02 3.25 0.97
CA GLY A 67 -14.36 3.36 2.28
C GLY A 67 -13.71 2.08 2.75
N ARG A 68 -13.33 1.17 1.84
CA ARG A 68 -12.64 -0.09 2.16
C ARG A 68 -11.13 -0.01 2.00
N LEU A 69 -10.61 1.05 1.39
CA LEU A 69 -9.21 1.27 1.10
C LEU A 69 -8.85 2.72 1.43
N THR A 70 -7.76 2.89 2.17
CA THR A 70 -7.18 4.20 2.49
C THR A 70 -5.71 4.23 2.09
N TYR A 71 -5.32 5.23 1.34
CA TYR A 71 -3.94 5.56 1.01
C TYR A 71 -3.36 6.56 2.00
N TRP A 72 -2.20 6.27 2.54
CA TRP A 72 -1.40 7.13 3.42
C TRP A 72 -0.16 7.52 2.63
N CYS A 73 -0.12 8.75 2.13
CA CYS A 73 0.83 9.17 1.11
C CYS A 73 1.58 10.44 1.50
N MET A 74 2.70 10.62 0.82
CA MET A 74 3.57 11.80 0.91
C MET A 74 3.92 12.26 -0.51
N ASP A 75 4.28 13.55 -0.66
CA ASP A 75 4.84 14.12 -1.90
C ASP A 75 3.95 14.07 -3.16
N VAL A 76 2.78 13.45 -3.10
CA VAL A 76 1.87 13.31 -4.24
C VAL A 76 0.67 14.26 -4.11
N ASP A 77 0.30 14.92 -5.21
CA ASP A 77 -0.94 15.69 -5.26
C ASP A 77 -2.14 14.76 -5.50
N VAL A 78 -2.93 14.57 -4.45
CA VAL A 78 -4.16 13.77 -4.45
C VAL A 78 -5.43 14.65 -4.37
N SER A 79 -5.32 15.94 -4.65
CA SER A 79 -6.44 16.91 -4.61
C SER A 79 -7.60 16.51 -5.52
N TRP A 80 -7.32 15.78 -6.59
CA TRP A 80 -8.32 15.21 -7.49
C TRP A 80 -9.29 14.28 -6.77
N GLY A 81 -8.80 13.48 -5.82
CA GLY A 81 -9.63 12.57 -5.03
C GLY A 81 -10.66 13.31 -4.18
N HIS A 82 -10.26 14.44 -3.59
CA HIS A 82 -11.19 15.31 -2.86
C HIS A 82 -12.28 15.88 -3.77
N ARG A 83 -11.93 16.31 -5.00
CA ARG A 83 -12.90 16.84 -5.98
C ARG A 83 -13.90 15.79 -6.46
N LEU A 84 -13.55 14.51 -6.42
CA LEU A 84 -14.40 13.38 -6.80
C LEU A 84 -15.10 12.69 -5.61
N GLY A 85 -15.09 13.30 -4.42
CA GLY A 85 -15.76 12.75 -3.23
C GLY A 85 -15.00 11.60 -2.55
N MET A 86 -13.75 11.33 -2.94
CA MET A 86 -12.89 10.28 -2.38
C MET A 86 -11.89 10.81 -1.35
N GLY A 87 -12.04 12.06 -0.88
CA GLY A 87 -11.08 12.67 0.04
C GLY A 87 -10.85 11.87 1.34
N HIS A 88 -11.86 11.12 1.78
CA HIS A 88 -11.76 10.23 2.94
C HIS A 88 -10.79 9.06 2.75
N ALA A 89 -10.50 8.69 1.48
CA ALA A 89 -9.62 7.60 1.12
C ALA A 89 -8.13 8.03 0.99
N PHE A 90 -7.83 9.33 1.11
CA PHE A 90 -6.50 9.86 0.97
C PHE A 90 -6.08 10.61 2.22
N ARG A 91 -5.01 10.15 2.87
CA ARG A 91 -4.35 10.78 4.02
C ARG A 91 -2.98 11.25 3.58
N ARG A 92 -2.81 12.57 3.43
CA ARG A 92 -1.56 13.16 2.96
C ARG A 92 -0.76 13.74 4.11
N PHE A 93 0.55 13.49 4.12
CA PHE A 93 1.51 13.96 5.11
C PHE A 93 2.74 14.55 4.43
N GLU A 94 3.54 15.28 5.17
CA GLU A 94 4.80 15.86 4.69
C GLU A 94 5.99 14.93 4.95
N HIS A 95 5.93 14.16 6.04
CA HIS A 95 7.03 13.31 6.52
C HIS A 95 6.53 11.95 7.02
N PRO A 96 7.36 10.90 6.93
CA PRO A 96 7.03 9.55 7.41
C PRO A 96 6.60 9.53 8.87
N GLU A 97 7.31 10.24 9.75
CA GLU A 97 7.05 10.25 11.20
C GLU A 97 5.64 10.77 11.51
N ALA A 98 5.19 11.81 10.80
CA ALA A 98 3.84 12.35 10.98
C ALA A 98 2.77 11.35 10.49
N LEU A 99 3.06 10.63 9.40
CA LEU A 99 2.19 9.61 8.85
C LEU A 99 2.01 8.45 9.84
N VAL A 100 3.11 7.87 10.31
CA VAL A 100 3.03 6.70 11.21
C VAL A 100 2.49 7.08 12.58
N ALA A 101 2.76 8.29 13.09
CA ALA A 101 2.16 8.78 14.33
C ALA A 101 0.64 8.94 14.22
N ALA A 102 0.15 9.47 13.08
CA ALA A 102 -1.28 9.59 12.82
C ALA A 102 -1.96 8.22 12.69
N PHE A 103 -1.30 7.26 12.01
CA PHE A 103 -1.77 5.89 11.91
C PHE A 103 -1.84 5.22 13.29
N ALA A 104 -0.79 5.33 14.09
CA ALA A 104 -0.75 4.78 15.45
C ALA A 104 -1.86 5.37 16.33
N ALA A 105 -2.12 6.68 16.23
CA ALA A 105 -3.20 7.34 16.96
C ALA A 105 -4.59 6.86 16.50
N GLU A 106 -4.76 6.50 15.23
CA GLU A 106 -6.00 5.91 14.71
C GLU A 106 -6.19 4.48 15.24
N GLN A 107 -5.15 3.65 15.20
CA GLN A 107 -5.18 2.28 15.73
C GLN A 107 -5.45 2.24 17.24
N ALA A 108 -4.88 3.18 18.01
CA ALA A 108 -5.11 3.25 19.46
C ALA A 108 -6.58 3.52 19.83
N LYS A 109 -7.35 4.21 18.97
CA LYS A 109 -8.78 4.49 19.20
C LYS A 109 -9.67 3.27 18.99
N SER A 110 -9.30 2.39 18.07
CA SER A 110 -10.09 1.21 17.70
C SER A 110 -9.19 0.07 17.27
N PRO A 111 -8.51 -0.59 18.21
CA PRO A 111 -7.62 -1.72 17.91
C PRO A 111 -8.40 -2.86 17.23
N GLN A 112 -7.89 -3.35 16.11
CA GLN A 112 -8.47 -4.46 15.37
C GLN A 112 -7.38 -5.48 15.03
N PRO A 113 -7.73 -6.79 14.91
CA PRO A 113 -6.79 -7.77 14.37
C PRO A 113 -6.28 -7.32 12.99
N ALA A 114 -4.99 -7.50 12.73
CA ALA A 114 -4.36 -7.03 11.50
C ALA A 114 -3.48 -8.11 10.87
N TYR A 115 -3.48 -8.15 9.53
CA TYR A 115 -2.43 -8.78 8.74
C TYR A 115 -1.50 -7.67 8.23
N LEU A 116 -0.19 -7.84 8.41
CA LEU A 116 0.81 -6.87 7.98
C LEU A 116 1.60 -7.43 6.79
N SER A 117 1.54 -6.74 5.65
CA SER A 117 2.39 -6.99 4.48
C SER A 117 3.39 -5.84 4.34
N ILE A 118 4.66 -6.16 4.13
CA ILE A 118 5.71 -5.16 3.96
C ILE A 118 6.36 -5.39 2.60
N ASP A 119 6.19 -4.43 1.67
CA ASP A 119 7.04 -4.35 0.50
C ASP A 119 8.29 -3.52 0.82
N LYS A 120 9.47 -4.05 0.48
CA LYS A 120 10.75 -3.41 0.79
C LYS A 120 10.96 -2.08 0.07
N ASP A 121 10.20 -1.81 -0.97
CA ASP A 121 10.28 -0.55 -1.70
C ASP A 121 9.69 0.65 -0.93
N VAL A 122 8.93 0.40 0.16
CA VAL A 122 8.48 1.46 1.07
C VAL A 122 9.65 2.17 1.76
N PHE A 123 10.78 1.46 1.93
CA PHE A 123 11.95 2.00 2.61
C PHE A 123 12.79 2.88 1.71
N ALA A 124 13.53 3.79 2.33
CA ALA A 124 14.59 4.53 1.67
C ALA A 124 15.74 3.59 1.23
N GLU A 125 16.48 3.95 0.19
CA GLU A 125 17.53 3.11 -0.43
C GLU A 125 18.65 2.69 0.54
N ASP A 126 18.87 3.45 1.60
CA ASP A 126 19.89 3.16 2.63
C ASP A 126 19.41 2.10 3.62
N VAL A 127 18.11 1.84 3.70
CA VAL A 127 17.51 0.80 4.56
C VAL A 127 17.34 -0.51 3.81
N ALA A 128 16.72 -0.46 2.64
CA ALA A 128 16.52 -1.64 1.80
C ALA A 128 16.59 -1.25 0.33
N ARG A 129 16.96 -2.19 -0.53
CA ARG A 129 16.95 -1.98 -1.99
C ARG A 129 15.96 -2.92 -2.65
N SER A 130 15.20 -2.40 -3.58
CA SER A 130 14.29 -3.14 -4.45
C SER A 130 14.59 -2.85 -5.92
N ASN A 131 13.86 -3.47 -6.84
CA ASN A 131 13.93 -3.17 -8.27
C ASN A 131 12.98 -2.04 -8.68
N TRP A 132 12.19 -1.51 -7.74
CA TRP A 132 11.15 -0.53 -7.95
C TRP A 132 11.53 0.84 -7.38
N ASP A 133 10.75 1.85 -7.67
CA ASP A 133 10.87 3.16 -7.04
C ASP A 133 10.81 3.02 -5.53
N GLN A 134 11.74 3.70 -4.85
CA GLN A 134 11.89 3.58 -3.40
C GLN A 134 11.13 4.69 -2.68
N GLY A 135 10.51 4.28 -1.58
CA GLY A 135 9.83 5.17 -0.65
C GLY A 135 10.79 5.92 0.27
N ARG A 136 10.25 6.35 1.41
CA ARG A 136 10.98 7.22 2.36
C ARG A 136 11.01 6.68 3.78
N PHE A 137 10.39 5.53 4.05
CA PHE A 137 10.37 4.98 5.41
C PHE A 137 11.76 4.60 5.87
N GLN A 138 12.02 4.89 7.14
CA GLN A 138 13.12 4.31 7.88
C GLN A 138 12.63 3.06 8.65
N LEU A 139 13.57 2.29 9.20
CA LEU A 139 13.21 1.09 9.96
C LEU A 139 12.32 1.44 11.18
N GLU A 140 12.60 2.56 11.80
CA GLU A 140 11.87 3.11 12.95
C GLU A 140 10.40 3.36 12.62
N ASP A 141 10.08 3.83 11.40
CA ASP A 141 8.70 4.07 10.95
C ASP A 141 7.92 2.75 10.90
N ALA A 142 8.52 1.70 10.35
CA ALA A 142 7.91 0.37 10.32
C ALA A 142 7.70 -0.20 11.73
N LEU A 143 8.65 0.02 12.64
CA LEU A 143 8.53 -0.40 14.03
C LEU A 143 7.38 0.30 14.76
N VAL A 144 7.14 1.60 14.50
CA VAL A 144 5.98 2.32 15.04
C VAL A 144 4.67 1.69 14.54
N VAL A 145 4.57 1.34 13.27
CA VAL A 145 3.38 0.66 12.72
C VAL A 145 3.18 -0.71 13.37
N ILE A 146 4.23 -1.52 13.47
CA ILE A 146 4.17 -2.84 14.11
C ILE A 146 3.66 -2.72 15.56
N GLU A 147 4.23 -1.78 16.33
CA GLU A 147 3.81 -1.57 17.72
C GLU A 147 2.36 -1.11 17.82
N ALA A 148 1.91 -0.23 16.93
CA ALA A 148 0.52 0.23 16.88
C ALA A 148 -0.49 -0.91 16.63
N LEU A 149 -0.10 -1.95 15.88
CA LEU A 149 -0.95 -3.09 15.56
C LEU A 149 -0.99 -4.13 16.68
N ARG A 150 -0.04 -4.13 17.62
CA ARG A 150 0.03 -5.13 18.70
C ARG A 150 -1.20 -5.17 19.57
N ALA A 151 -1.81 -4.02 19.86
CA ALA A 151 -3.01 -3.94 20.70
C ALA A 151 -4.21 -4.68 20.09
N GLY A 152 -4.36 -4.68 18.77
CA GLY A 152 -5.40 -5.42 18.06
C GLY A 152 -5.04 -6.87 17.77
N GLY A 153 -3.74 -7.21 17.83
CA GLY A 153 -3.16 -8.51 17.52
C GLY A 153 -2.82 -8.67 16.03
N LEU A 154 -1.66 -9.27 15.74
CA LEU A 154 -1.26 -9.66 14.40
C LEU A 154 -1.73 -11.09 14.11
N VAL A 155 -2.54 -11.25 13.06
CA VAL A 155 -3.01 -12.56 12.58
C VAL A 155 -2.02 -13.22 11.63
N GLY A 156 -1.09 -12.46 11.07
CA GLY A 156 -0.02 -12.90 10.19
C GLY A 156 0.75 -11.73 9.63
N SER A 157 1.87 -12.03 8.99
CA SER A 157 2.67 -11.03 8.26
C SER A 157 3.49 -11.69 7.15
N ASP A 158 3.88 -10.89 6.16
CA ASP A 158 4.86 -11.23 5.14
C ASP A 158 5.75 -10.04 4.81
N ILE A 159 6.87 -10.32 4.12
CA ILE A 159 7.78 -9.32 3.58
C ILE A 159 8.06 -9.71 2.13
N THR A 160 7.93 -8.74 1.23
CA THR A 160 8.16 -8.87 -0.21
C THR A 160 9.14 -7.82 -0.72
N GLY A 161 9.28 -7.67 -2.04
CA GLY A 161 10.14 -6.64 -2.65
C GLY A 161 11.61 -7.05 -2.70
N GLU A 162 11.92 -8.35 -2.79
CA GLU A 162 13.30 -8.84 -2.98
C GLU A 162 13.84 -8.41 -4.35
N VAL A 163 15.12 -8.00 -4.38
CA VAL A 163 15.82 -7.79 -5.65
C VAL A 163 15.81 -9.09 -6.46
N SER A 164 15.06 -9.11 -7.55
CA SER A 164 14.98 -10.26 -8.44
C SER A 164 15.97 -10.12 -9.58
N LEU A 165 16.91 -11.04 -9.65
CA LEU A 165 17.81 -11.23 -10.82
C LEU A 165 17.15 -12.12 -11.88
N ALA A 166 15.85 -12.44 -11.76
CA ALA A 166 15.16 -13.35 -12.65
C ALA A 166 15.04 -12.76 -14.05
N THR A 167 15.83 -13.28 -14.99
CA THR A 167 15.64 -13.04 -16.41
C THR A 167 14.52 -13.92 -16.93
N TYR A 168 13.47 -13.32 -17.45
CA TYR A 168 12.39 -14.09 -18.09
C TYR A 168 12.95 -14.92 -19.26
N GLN A 169 12.75 -16.23 -19.25
CA GLN A 169 13.17 -17.11 -20.36
C GLN A 169 12.35 -16.85 -21.64
N SER A 170 11.11 -16.39 -21.51
CA SER A 170 10.26 -16.04 -22.64
C SER A 170 10.64 -14.68 -23.23
N ARG A 171 10.90 -14.64 -24.55
CA ARG A 171 11.18 -13.38 -25.28
C ARG A 171 10.01 -12.40 -25.20
N PHE A 172 8.77 -12.88 -25.17
CA PHE A 172 7.57 -12.06 -25.05
C PHE A 172 7.48 -11.40 -23.66
N LYS A 173 7.76 -12.14 -22.58
CA LYS A 173 7.79 -11.59 -21.23
C LYS A 173 8.92 -10.56 -21.03
N ARG A 174 10.09 -10.79 -21.66
CA ARG A 174 11.20 -9.80 -21.65
C ARG A 174 10.81 -8.52 -22.37
N TRP A 175 10.11 -8.65 -23.51
CA TRP A 175 9.62 -7.48 -24.24
C TRP A 175 8.57 -6.70 -23.44
N LEU A 176 7.61 -7.37 -22.80
CA LEU A 176 6.64 -6.72 -21.89
C LEU A 176 7.31 -5.99 -20.73
N SER A 177 8.30 -6.62 -20.08
CA SER A 177 9.02 -6.00 -18.95
C SER A 177 10.00 -4.89 -19.35
N SER A 178 10.17 -4.61 -20.62
CA SER A 178 10.97 -3.48 -21.13
C SER A 178 10.10 -2.27 -21.53
N LEU A 179 8.79 -2.35 -21.31
CA LEU A 179 7.82 -1.28 -21.58
C LEU A 179 7.42 -0.53 -20.29
N ASP A 180 7.86 -1.01 -19.13
CA ASP A 180 7.82 -0.37 -17.83
C ASP A 180 9.19 0.34 -17.63
#